data_ed1a6e10e5c120e892be9d9be174359e
#
_entry.id   ed1a6e10e5c120e892be9d9be174359e
#
_cell.length_a   1.000
_cell.length_b   1.000
_cell.length_c   1.000
_cell.angle_alpha   90.00
_cell.angle_beta   90.00
_cell.angle_gamma   90.00
#
_symmetry.space_group_name_H-M   'P 1'
#
loop_
_entity.id
_entity.type
_entity.pdbx_description
1 polymer ?
#
loop_
_entity_poly.entity_id
_entity_poly.type
_entity_poly.pdbx_seq_one_letter_code
_entity_poly.pdbx_strand_id
1 'polypeptide(L)'
;PASLPKSGSHFDLPIALAILTAQAEGDFPRFGNSPSPARRLQRTLVLGELGLDGSVRPVAGIIPALLAAREQGISTLIVPPGNAAEATLVPDLDVLVAASLKEAFSWACGNRGLPQAASFSGSLEAAPAATMRLDFCDIAGQANAKWAAEVAAAGGHHLMMIGPPGAGKSMIASRLPTILPTLTPDQQVETTAIHSLTGTPGEVIERAPFIAPHASVTRAALLGGGSGHPRPGAVSLAHNGVLFLDEVSE
;
A
#
# COMPACT_ATOMS: atom_id res chain seq x y z
N PRO A 1 -16.70 17.29 0.73
CA PRO A 1 -18.12 17.63 0.73
C PRO A 1 -18.82 17.00 1.94
N ALA A 2 -19.72 17.75 2.59
CA ALA A 2 -20.44 17.29 3.78
C ALA A 2 -21.36 16.08 3.53
N SER A 3 -21.66 15.79 2.26
CA SER A 3 -22.53 14.69 1.83
C SER A 3 -21.84 13.33 1.69
N LEU A 4 -20.51 13.26 1.76
CA LEU A 4 -19.80 11.99 1.70
C LEU A 4 -19.74 11.36 3.09
N PRO A 5 -20.19 10.11 3.28
CA PRO A 5 -20.03 9.41 4.53
C PRO A 5 -18.52 9.26 4.83
N LYS A 6 -18.12 9.73 6.00
CA LYS A 6 -16.74 9.63 6.47
C LYS A 6 -16.69 8.41 7.39
N SER A 7 -16.17 7.32 6.88
CA SER A 7 -15.96 6.10 7.65
C SER A 7 -14.51 5.67 7.54
N GLY A 8 -13.99 5.10 8.60
CA GLY A 8 -12.62 4.58 8.67
C GLY A 8 -11.82 5.22 9.82
N SER A 9 -11.02 4.41 10.45
CA SER A 9 -10.15 4.78 11.59
C SER A 9 -8.91 5.61 11.20
N HIS A 10 -8.73 5.90 9.91
CA HIS A 10 -7.58 6.67 9.38
C HIS A 10 -7.44 8.07 10.00
N PHE A 11 -8.57 8.63 10.48
CA PHE A 11 -8.64 9.99 11.01
C PHE A 11 -8.67 10.06 12.53
N ASP A 12 -8.55 8.94 13.24
CA ASP A 12 -8.59 8.93 14.70
C ASP A 12 -7.44 9.74 15.30
N LEU A 13 -6.22 9.48 14.82
CA LEU A 13 -5.03 10.22 15.26
C LEU A 13 -5.13 11.73 14.98
N PRO A 14 -5.44 12.21 13.76
CA PRO A 14 -5.55 13.64 13.50
C PRO A 14 -6.70 14.31 14.28
N ILE A 15 -7.83 13.62 14.52
CA ILE A 15 -8.93 14.14 15.33
C ILE A 15 -8.47 14.33 16.79
N ALA A 16 -7.81 13.31 17.36
CA ALA A 16 -7.28 13.38 18.73
C ALA A 16 -6.24 14.51 18.87
N LEU A 17 -5.33 14.66 17.89
CA LEU A 17 -4.36 15.75 17.85
C LEU A 17 -5.03 17.12 17.77
N ALA A 18 -6.08 17.26 16.96
CA ALA A 18 -6.81 18.52 16.84
C ALA A 18 -7.48 18.91 18.18
N ILE A 19 -8.07 17.94 18.88
CA ILE A 19 -8.69 18.17 20.20
C ILE A 19 -7.62 18.61 21.22
N LEU A 20 -6.52 17.87 21.33
CA LEU A 20 -5.43 18.19 22.25
C LEU A 20 -4.81 19.56 21.96
N THR A 21 -4.66 19.89 20.68
CA THR A 21 -4.13 21.19 20.25
C THR A 21 -5.06 22.34 20.64
N ALA A 22 -6.37 22.17 20.45
CA ALA A 22 -7.36 23.16 20.84
C ALA A 22 -7.38 23.40 22.38
N GLN A 23 -7.25 22.31 23.16
CA GLN A 23 -7.13 22.40 24.62
C GLN A 23 -5.84 23.11 25.04
N ALA A 24 -4.71 22.74 24.46
CA ALA A 24 -3.42 23.35 24.79
C ALA A 24 -3.34 24.86 24.45
N GLU A 25 -4.04 25.30 23.41
CA GLU A 25 -4.10 26.74 23.06
C GLU A 25 -4.94 27.56 24.03
N GLY A 26 -5.89 26.92 24.75
CA GLY A 26 -6.69 27.56 25.79
C GLY A 26 -5.98 27.72 27.15
N ASP A 27 -5.10 26.75 27.48
CA ASP A 27 -4.56 26.60 28.84
C ASP A 27 -3.11 27.13 29.02
N PHE A 28 -2.38 27.42 27.96
CA PHE A 28 -0.98 27.83 28.06
C PHE A 28 -0.70 29.22 27.52
N PRO A 29 -0.17 30.14 28.36
CA PRO A 29 0.41 31.37 27.85
C PRO A 29 1.61 31.06 26.97
N ARG A 30 1.61 31.62 25.75
CA ARG A 30 2.67 31.44 24.78
C ARG A 30 3.97 32.05 25.29
N PHE A 31 4.90 31.24 25.74
CA PHE A 31 6.27 31.66 26.04
C PHE A 31 7.17 31.26 24.84
N GLY A 32 7.61 32.28 24.09
CA GLY A 32 8.65 32.14 23.06
C GLY A 32 8.15 32.19 21.60
N ASN A 33 9.11 32.24 20.67
CA ASN A 33 8.92 32.33 19.21
C ASN A 33 8.59 31.00 18.51
N SER A 34 8.29 29.94 19.27
CA SER A 34 7.95 28.65 18.68
C SER A 34 6.57 28.71 18.01
N PRO A 35 6.41 28.15 16.79
CA PRO A 35 5.11 28.12 16.14
C PRO A 35 4.12 27.31 17.00
N SER A 36 2.86 27.79 17.06
CA SER A 36 1.82 27.06 17.79
C SER A 36 1.64 25.65 17.22
N PRO A 37 1.23 24.64 18.03
CA PRO A 37 0.93 23.30 17.58
C PRO A 37 -0.01 23.29 16.38
N ALA A 38 -1.06 24.12 16.40
CA ALA A 38 -2.00 24.25 15.29
C ALA A 38 -1.31 24.69 13.98
N ARG A 39 -0.40 25.67 14.05
CA ARG A 39 0.32 26.15 12.87
C ARG A 39 1.23 25.07 12.25
N ARG A 40 1.82 24.21 13.07
CA ARG A 40 2.61 23.08 12.63
C ARG A 40 1.75 22.04 11.93
N LEU A 41 0.62 21.70 12.51
CA LEU A 41 -0.33 20.72 11.98
C LEU A 41 -1.06 21.19 10.72
N GLN A 42 -1.25 22.50 10.51
CA GLN A 42 -1.90 23.04 9.30
C GLN A 42 -1.22 22.63 7.97
N ARG A 43 0.07 22.34 8.00
CA ARG A 43 0.85 21.94 6.81
C ARG A 43 1.36 20.50 6.90
N THR A 44 0.73 19.72 7.75
CA THR A 44 1.12 18.32 7.99
C THR A 44 -0.07 17.42 7.74
N LEU A 45 0.11 16.42 6.88
CA LEU A 45 -0.86 15.33 6.78
C LEU A 45 -0.57 14.33 7.89
N VAL A 46 -1.59 14.00 8.66
CA VAL A 46 -1.50 13.01 9.74
C VAL A 46 -2.46 11.86 9.43
N LEU A 47 -1.96 10.63 9.47
CA LEU A 47 -2.73 9.42 9.24
C LEU A 47 -2.42 8.41 10.33
N GLY A 48 -3.43 7.66 10.77
CA GLY A 48 -3.26 6.59 11.75
C GLY A 48 -4.53 6.28 12.51
N GLU A 49 -4.74 5.00 12.79
CA GLU A 49 -5.76 4.54 13.72
C GLU A 49 -5.24 4.68 15.15
N LEU A 50 -6.09 5.12 16.07
CA LEU A 50 -5.71 5.31 17.46
C LEU A 50 -6.24 4.17 18.34
N GLY A 51 -5.32 3.42 18.95
CA GLY A 51 -5.66 2.43 19.97
C GLY A 51 -6.11 3.08 21.29
N LEU A 52 -6.90 2.35 22.07
CA LEU A 52 -7.36 2.80 23.38
C LEU A 52 -6.22 3.03 24.38
N ASP A 53 -5.08 2.41 24.16
CA ASP A 53 -3.84 2.57 24.91
C ASP A 53 -2.99 3.78 24.46
N GLY A 54 -3.48 4.51 23.45
CA GLY A 54 -2.78 5.63 22.84
C GLY A 54 -1.74 5.23 21.79
N SER A 55 -1.62 3.96 21.43
CA SER A 55 -0.79 3.49 20.34
C SER A 55 -1.35 3.90 18.98
N VAL A 56 -0.47 4.15 18.01
CA VAL A 56 -0.86 4.46 16.64
C VAL A 56 -0.71 3.20 15.79
N ARG A 57 -1.82 2.76 15.19
CA ARG A 57 -1.92 1.55 14.40
C ARG A 57 -1.88 1.84 12.91
N PRO A 58 -1.35 0.90 12.10
CA PRO A 58 -1.29 1.06 10.66
C PRO A 58 -2.67 1.14 10.02
N VAL A 59 -2.74 1.89 8.93
CA VAL A 59 -3.96 2.11 8.16
C VAL A 59 -3.75 1.76 6.69
N ALA A 60 -4.82 1.38 6.01
CA ALA A 60 -4.79 1.08 4.57
C ALA A 60 -4.74 2.37 3.74
N GLY A 61 -4.26 2.30 2.49
CA GLY A 61 -4.36 3.42 1.54
C GLY A 61 -3.44 4.60 1.83
N ILE A 62 -2.30 4.37 2.46
CA ILE A 62 -1.30 5.43 2.75
C ILE A 62 -0.77 6.04 1.45
N ILE A 63 -0.33 5.25 0.47
CA ILE A 63 0.29 5.76 -0.76
C ILE A 63 -0.62 6.73 -1.52
N PRO A 64 -1.90 6.41 -1.80
CA PRO A 64 -2.81 7.38 -2.40
C PRO A 64 -2.91 8.70 -1.64
N ALA A 65 -2.91 8.64 -0.30
CA ALA A 65 -2.95 9.85 0.53
C ALA A 65 -1.65 10.66 0.45
N LEU A 66 -0.50 9.99 0.40
CA LEU A 66 0.82 10.63 0.21
C LEU A 66 0.92 11.33 -1.15
N LEU A 67 0.49 10.66 -2.21
CA LEU A 67 0.46 11.23 -3.56
C LEU A 67 -0.43 12.47 -3.62
N ALA A 68 -1.62 12.40 -3.05
CA ALA A 68 -2.53 13.54 -2.98
C ALA A 68 -1.96 14.70 -2.14
N ALA A 69 -1.26 14.40 -1.04
CA ALA A 69 -0.59 15.41 -0.22
C ALA A 69 0.50 16.14 -1.00
N ARG A 70 1.33 15.39 -1.74
CA ARG A 70 2.38 15.94 -2.59
C ARG A 70 1.81 16.88 -3.66
N GLU A 71 0.73 16.49 -4.33
CA GLU A 71 0.05 17.32 -5.32
C GLU A 71 -0.50 18.62 -4.72
N GLN A 72 -0.91 18.61 -3.45
CA GLN A 72 -1.39 19.78 -2.73
C GLN A 72 -0.26 20.61 -2.08
N GLY A 73 1.00 20.25 -2.29
CA GLY A 73 2.16 20.96 -1.73
C GLY A 73 2.34 20.74 -0.22
N ILE A 74 1.77 19.68 0.34
CA ILE A 74 2.03 19.25 1.71
C ILE A 74 3.27 18.37 1.67
N SER A 75 4.33 18.80 2.34
CA SER A 75 5.62 18.11 2.34
C SER A 75 5.88 17.27 3.60
N THR A 76 5.23 17.59 4.71
CA THR A 76 5.45 16.89 5.98
C THR A 76 4.26 15.98 6.31
N LEU A 77 4.56 14.74 6.66
CA LEU A 77 3.55 13.73 6.95
C LEU A 77 3.90 12.98 8.22
N ILE A 78 2.86 12.55 8.96
CA ILE A 78 3.02 11.67 10.12
C ILE A 78 2.23 10.38 9.85
N VAL A 79 2.93 9.26 9.92
CA VAL A 79 2.39 7.92 9.67
C VAL A 79 2.70 6.96 10.82
N PRO A 80 1.95 5.86 10.96
CA PRO A 80 2.27 4.80 11.91
C PRO A 80 3.56 4.05 11.55
N PRO A 81 4.25 3.42 12.53
CA PRO A 81 5.43 2.59 12.25
C PRO A 81 5.18 1.49 11.22
N GLY A 82 4.02 0.84 11.28
CA GLY A 82 3.67 -0.24 10.35
C GLY A 82 3.45 0.22 8.89
N ASN A 83 3.33 1.53 8.64
CA ASN A 83 3.24 2.07 7.28
C ASN A 83 4.56 2.71 6.80
N ALA A 84 5.61 2.69 7.61
CA ALA A 84 6.85 3.39 7.29
C ALA A 84 7.48 2.91 5.97
N ALA A 85 7.51 1.59 5.72
CA ALA A 85 8.12 1.02 4.52
C ALA A 85 7.42 1.47 3.24
N GLU A 86 6.08 1.34 3.15
CA GLU A 86 5.34 1.78 1.97
C GLU A 86 5.42 3.31 1.77
N ALA A 87 5.48 4.07 2.88
CA ALA A 87 5.57 5.51 2.81
C ALA A 87 6.88 6.03 2.20
N THR A 88 7.97 5.27 2.31
CA THR A 88 9.28 5.63 1.69
C THR A 88 9.29 5.50 0.18
N LEU A 89 8.31 4.82 -0.42
CA LEU A 89 8.21 4.69 -1.88
C LEU A 89 7.87 6.02 -2.57
N VAL A 90 7.23 6.96 -1.86
CA VAL A 90 6.86 8.25 -2.45
C VAL A 90 7.98 9.26 -2.20
N PRO A 91 8.71 9.68 -3.24
CA PRO A 91 9.82 10.63 -3.09
C PRO A 91 9.35 12.05 -2.76
N ASP A 92 10.27 12.88 -2.33
CA ASP A 92 10.08 14.33 -2.07
C ASP A 92 9.11 14.65 -0.91
N LEU A 93 8.94 13.72 0.02
CA LEU A 93 8.14 13.90 1.22
C LEU A 93 8.97 13.67 2.48
N ASP A 94 8.77 14.53 3.48
CA ASP A 94 9.32 14.39 4.83
C ASP A 94 8.36 13.54 5.67
N VAL A 95 8.53 12.21 5.61
CA VAL A 95 7.66 11.26 6.28
C VAL A 95 8.20 10.93 7.66
N LEU A 96 7.50 11.38 8.67
CA LEU A 96 7.78 11.18 10.08
C LEU A 96 6.94 10.02 10.64
N VAL A 97 7.49 9.30 11.59
CA VAL A 97 6.83 8.15 12.22
C VAL A 97 6.50 8.44 13.67
N ALA A 98 5.22 8.21 14.04
CA ALA A 98 4.76 8.32 15.41
C ALA A 98 4.15 6.99 15.87
N ALA A 99 4.71 6.38 16.92
CA ALA A 99 4.21 5.15 17.49
C ALA A 99 3.05 5.39 18.48
N SER A 100 2.88 6.62 18.96
CA SER A 100 1.84 6.97 19.93
C SER A 100 1.32 8.39 19.73
N LEU A 101 0.08 8.62 20.21
CA LEU A 101 -0.52 9.96 20.28
C LEU A 101 0.37 10.94 21.06
N LYS A 102 1.00 10.47 22.14
CA LYS A 102 1.92 11.26 22.95
C LYS A 102 3.12 11.76 22.15
N GLU A 103 3.72 10.90 21.33
CA GLU A 103 4.84 11.29 20.47
C GLU A 103 4.43 12.31 19.41
N ALA A 104 3.30 12.05 18.72
CA ALA A 104 2.77 12.95 17.71
C ALA A 104 2.41 14.33 18.29
N PHE A 105 1.77 14.37 19.47
CA PHE A 105 1.46 15.63 20.15
C PHE A 105 2.71 16.37 20.67
N SER A 106 3.69 15.63 21.23
CA SER A 106 4.97 16.23 21.67
C SER A 106 5.72 16.89 20.50
N TRP A 107 5.68 16.25 19.32
CA TRP A 107 6.23 16.83 18.09
C TRP A 107 5.45 18.10 17.67
N ALA A 108 4.12 18.06 17.69
CA ALA A 108 3.30 19.23 17.36
C ALA A 108 3.62 20.42 18.25
N CYS A 109 3.84 20.17 19.55
CA CYS A 109 4.26 21.18 20.54
C CYS A 109 5.73 21.65 20.37
N GLY A 110 6.52 21.00 19.51
CA GLY A 110 7.94 21.34 19.33
C GLY A 110 8.87 20.80 20.41
N ASN A 111 8.39 19.94 21.30
CA ASN A 111 9.16 19.42 22.44
C ASN A 111 10.10 18.27 22.05
N ARG A 112 9.77 17.52 20.98
CA ARG A 112 10.53 16.36 20.52
C ARG A 112 10.45 16.20 19.00
N GLY A 113 11.55 15.76 18.37
CA GLY A 113 11.56 15.30 16.99
C GLY A 113 10.89 13.93 16.86
N LEU A 114 10.36 13.62 15.68
CA LEU A 114 9.95 12.28 15.30
C LEU A 114 11.02 11.67 14.38
N PRO A 115 11.23 10.35 14.43
CA PRO A 115 12.12 9.67 13.49
C PRO A 115 11.52 9.68 12.07
N GLN A 116 12.38 9.68 11.07
CA GLN A 116 11.96 9.57 9.68
C GLN A 116 11.62 8.12 9.29
N ALA A 117 10.68 7.93 8.37
CA ALA A 117 10.27 6.63 7.88
C ALA A 117 11.45 5.83 7.30
N ALA A 118 12.39 6.49 6.64
CA ALA A 118 13.59 5.86 6.10
C ALA A 118 14.43 5.11 7.15
N SER A 119 14.42 5.55 8.41
CA SER A 119 15.11 4.86 9.50
C SER A 119 14.40 3.59 9.97
N PHE A 120 13.14 3.37 9.59
CA PHE A 120 12.36 2.16 9.90
C PHE A 120 12.46 1.09 8.80
N SER A 121 12.86 1.45 7.60
CA SER A 121 12.93 0.54 6.44
C SER A 121 13.92 -0.62 6.61
N GLY A 122 14.78 -0.57 7.63
CA GLY A 122 15.74 -1.64 7.95
C GLY A 122 15.27 -2.67 9.00
N SER A 123 14.10 -2.46 9.65
CA SER A 123 13.65 -3.30 10.77
C SER A 123 12.43 -4.16 10.46
N LEU A 124 11.95 -4.15 9.24
CA LEU A 124 11.03 -5.19 8.80
C LEU A 124 11.86 -6.47 8.64
N GLU A 125 11.90 -7.30 9.70
CA GLU A 125 12.17 -8.70 9.52
C GLU A 125 11.25 -9.17 8.41
N ALA A 126 11.85 -9.50 7.26
CA ALA A 126 11.12 -10.14 6.18
C ALA A 126 10.36 -11.30 6.81
N ALA A 127 9.04 -11.23 6.82
CA ALA A 127 8.24 -12.35 7.29
C ALA A 127 8.85 -13.61 6.69
N PRO A 128 9.07 -14.68 7.46
CA PRO A 128 9.78 -15.85 6.97
C PRO A 128 9.01 -16.34 5.74
N ALA A 129 9.59 -16.11 4.58
CA ALA A 129 9.08 -16.59 3.29
C ALA A 129 9.32 -18.10 3.23
N ALA A 130 8.62 -18.84 4.07
CA ALA A 130 8.54 -20.29 4.06
C ALA A 130 7.46 -20.81 3.10
N THR A 131 6.95 -19.98 2.22
CA THR A 131 6.24 -20.47 1.03
C THR A 131 7.29 -20.91 0.02
N MET A 132 7.29 -22.19 -0.36
CA MET A 132 8.06 -22.69 -1.48
C MET A 132 7.89 -21.70 -2.64
N ARG A 133 8.96 -20.94 -2.94
CA ARG A 133 8.92 -19.98 -4.03
C ARG A 133 8.83 -20.77 -5.31
N LEU A 134 7.66 -20.74 -5.96
CA LEU A 134 7.51 -21.30 -7.31
C LEU A 134 8.55 -20.64 -8.21
N ASP A 135 9.22 -21.44 -9.03
CA ASP A 135 10.17 -20.95 -10.02
C ASP A 135 9.82 -21.50 -11.39
N PHE A 136 10.05 -20.71 -12.43
CA PHE A 136 9.81 -21.15 -13.82
C PHE A 136 10.72 -22.28 -14.22
N CYS A 137 11.92 -22.38 -13.63
CA CYS A 137 12.85 -23.48 -13.84
C CYS A 137 12.33 -24.85 -13.36
N ASP A 138 11.36 -24.88 -12.43
CA ASP A 138 10.74 -26.11 -11.90
C ASP A 138 9.85 -26.81 -12.95
N ILE A 139 9.55 -26.16 -14.08
CA ILE A 139 8.69 -26.72 -15.11
C ILE A 139 9.48 -27.74 -15.92
N ALA A 140 9.18 -29.01 -15.73
CA ALA A 140 9.78 -30.10 -16.50
C ALA A 140 9.12 -30.21 -17.88
N GLY A 141 9.93 -30.36 -18.92
CA GLY A 141 9.45 -30.48 -20.31
C GLY A 141 8.79 -29.19 -20.82
N GLN A 142 7.69 -29.33 -21.59
CA GLN A 142 6.87 -28.20 -22.08
C GLN A 142 7.65 -27.15 -22.91
N ALA A 143 8.65 -27.55 -23.70
CA ALA A 143 9.60 -26.66 -24.37
C ALA A 143 8.92 -25.53 -25.17
N ASN A 144 7.88 -25.82 -25.94
CA ASN A 144 7.17 -24.82 -26.74
C ASN A 144 6.38 -23.83 -25.88
N ALA A 145 5.72 -24.31 -24.80
CA ALA A 145 4.96 -23.47 -23.91
C ALA A 145 5.89 -22.58 -23.05
N LYS A 146 7.03 -23.12 -22.62
CA LYS A 146 8.08 -22.34 -21.93
C LYS A 146 8.62 -21.24 -22.82
N TRP A 147 9.01 -21.56 -24.05
CA TRP A 147 9.50 -20.57 -25.01
C TRP A 147 8.46 -19.46 -25.25
N ALA A 148 7.18 -19.83 -25.48
CA ALA A 148 6.12 -18.86 -25.68
C ALA A 148 5.92 -17.97 -24.44
N ALA A 149 6.01 -18.53 -23.23
CA ALA A 149 5.92 -17.81 -21.98
C ALA A 149 7.09 -16.83 -21.77
N GLU A 150 8.32 -17.23 -22.12
CA GLU A 150 9.52 -16.37 -22.08
C GLU A 150 9.39 -15.19 -23.05
N VAL A 151 8.92 -15.44 -24.29
CA VAL A 151 8.67 -14.37 -25.29
C VAL A 151 7.59 -13.42 -24.79
N ALA A 152 6.50 -13.96 -24.24
CA ALA A 152 5.41 -13.15 -23.69
C ALA A 152 5.89 -12.28 -22.51
N ALA A 153 6.68 -12.86 -21.60
CA ALA A 153 7.23 -12.15 -20.45
C ALA A 153 8.21 -11.04 -20.87
N ALA A 154 9.11 -11.34 -21.82
CA ALA A 154 10.10 -10.38 -22.30
C ALA A 154 9.47 -9.21 -23.07
N GLY A 155 8.38 -9.46 -23.79
CA GLY A 155 7.70 -8.45 -24.62
C GLY A 155 6.48 -7.80 -23.97
N GLY A 156 6.10 -8.21 -22.75
CA GLY A 156 4.86 -7.74 -22.11
C GLY A 156 3.60 -8.14 -22.88
N HIS A 157 3.61 -9.32 -23.53
CA HIS A 157 2.53 -9.77 -24.40
C HIS A 157 1.48 -10.59 -23.64
N HIS A 158 0.25 -10.54 -24.14
CA HIS A 158 -0.78 -11.48 -23.70
C HIS A 158 -0.46 -12.89 -24.23
N LEU A 159 -0.70 -13.89 -23.38
CA LEU A 159 -0.49 -15.30 -23.72
C LEU A 159 -1.79 -16.07 -23.60
N MET A 160 -2.17 -16.78 -24.66
CA MET A 160 -3.30 -17.71 -24.66
C MET A 160 -2.78 -19.14 -24.67
N MET A 161 -3.25 -19.96 -23.73
CA MET A 161 -2.87 -21.36 -23.62
C MET A 161 -4.08 -22.27 -23.86
N ILE A 162 -4.02 -23.11 -24.88
CA ILE A 162 -5.07 -24.07 -25.21
C ILE A 162 -4.53 -25.49 -25.01
N GLY A 163 -5.32 -26.32 -24.35
CA GLY A 163 -4.93 -27.71 -24.10
C GLY A 163 -5.91 -28.42 -23.16
N PRO A 164 -5.83 -29.75 -23.08
CA PRO A 164 -6.71 -30.53 -22.20
C PRO A 164 -6.48 -30.23 -20.73
N PRO A 165 -7.42 -30.62 -19.83
CA PRO A 165 -7.19 -30.59 -18.40
C PRO A 165 -5.90 -31.36 -18.04
N GLY A 166 -5.15 -30.85 -17.07
CA GLY A 166 -3.86 -31.45 -16.65
C GLY A 166 -2.67 -31.14 -17.56
N ALA A 167 -2.83 -30.39 -18.66
CA ALA A 167 -1.72 -30.02 -19.55
C ALA A 167 -0.70 -29.03 -18.94
N GLY A 168 -0.88 -28.60 -17.68
CA GLY A 168 0.07 -27.73 -16.98
C GLY A 168 -0.15 -26.23 -17.23
N LYS A 169 -1.27 -25.78 -17.79
CA LYS A 169 -1.57 -24.36 -18.08
C LYS A 169 -1.43 -23.49 -16.82
N SER A 170 -2.14 -23.82 -15.75
CA SER A 170 -2.11 -23.09 -14.49
C SER A 170 -0.74 -23.15 -13.79
N MET A 171 0.01 -24.26 -13.98
CA MET A 171 1.39 -24.40 -13.50
C MET A 171 2.34 -23.42 -14.18
N ILE A 172 2.23 -23.25 -15.49
CA ILE A 172 3.01 -22.27 -16.26
C ILE A 172 2.60 -20.84 -15.85
N ALA A 173 1.29 -20.56 -15.82
CA ALA A 173 0.78 -19.25 -15.50
C ALA A 173 1.25 -18.75 -14.11
N SER A 174 1.18 -19.60 -13.07
CA SER A 174 1.58 -19.25 -11.71
C SER A 174 3.08 -18.98 -11.56
N ARG A 175 3.89 -19.39 -12.53
CA ARG A 175 5.34 -19.18 -12.53
C ARG A 175 5.79 -18.03 -13.45
N LEU A 176 4.90 -17.49 -14.27
CA LEU A 176 5.19 -16.32 -15.12
C LEU A 176 5.80 -15.14 -14.36
N PRO A 177 5.31 -14.76 -13.14
CA PRO A 177 5.90 -13.64 -12.40
C PRO A 177 7.39 -13.81 -12.10
N THR A 178 7.90 -15.03 -12.07
CA THR A 178 9.32 -15.29 -11.73
C THR A 178 10.28 -14.98 -12.90
N ILE A 179 9.76 -14.87 -14.11
CA ILE A 179 10.53 -14.49 -15.31
C ILE A 179 10.17 -13.10 -15.84
N LEU A 180 9.22 -12.41 -15.19
CA LEU A 180 8.95 -11.00 -15.50
C LEU A 180 10.07 -10.11 -14.96
N PRO A 181 10.36 -8.97 -15.62
CA PRO A 181 11.24 -7.95 -15.06
C PRO A 181 10.77 -7.51 -13.67
N THR A 182 11.71 -7.10 -12.82
CA THR A 182 11.38 -6.45 -11.56
C THR A 182 10.65 -5.13 -11.82
N LEU A 183 9.71 -4.79 -10.94
CA LEU A 183 8.97 -3.54 -11.07
C LEU A 183 9.92 -2.35 -10.96
N THR A 184 9.75 -1.37 -11.83
CA THR A 184 10.43 -0.07 -11.69
C THR A 184 9.92 0.66 -10.43
N PRO A 185 10.64 1.65 -9.89
CA PRO A 185 10.17 2.42 -8.74
C PRO A 185 8.77 2.99 -8.92
N ASP A 186 8.44 3.54 -10.09
CA ASP A 186 7.11 4.07 -10.38
C ASP A 186 6.04 2.97 -10.38
N GLN A 187 6.34 1.83 -10.99
CA GLN A 187 5.45 0.66 -10.96
C GLN A 187 5.26 0.10 -9.55
N GLN A 188 6.29 0.12 -8.70
CA GLN A 188 6.16 -0.27 -7.29
C GLN A 188 5.20 0.65 -6.54
N VAL A 189 5.31 1.96 -6.75
CA VAL A 189 4.37 2.95 -6.17
C VAL A 189 2.94 2.67 -6.61
N GLU A 190 2.71 2.54 -7.93
CA GLU A 190 1.38 2.30 -8.50
C GLU A 190 0.76 1.00 -7.98
N THR A 191 1.53 -0.10 -8.04
CA THR A 191 1.06 -1.42 -7.62
C THR A 191 0.80 -1.47 -6.12
N THR A 192 1.73 -0.95 -5.32
CA THR A 192 1.56 -0.87 -3.87
C THR A 192 0.38 0.03 -3.49
N ALA A 193 0.16 1.15 -4.20
CA ALA A 193 -1.00 2.02 -3.97
C ALA A 193 -2.33 1.28 -4.12
N ILE A 194 -2.46 0.43 -5.16
CA ILE A 194 -3.67 -0.36 -5.38
C ILE A 194 -3.83 -1.44 -4.30
N HIS A 195 -2.76 -2.17 -4.00
CA HIS A 195 -2.76 -3.25 -3.01
C HIS A 195 -2.98 -2.73 -1.59
N SER A 196 -2.48 -1.54 -1.25
CA SER A 196 -2.66 -0.91 0.07
C SER A 196 -4.12 -0.66 0.43
N LEU A 197 -5.03 -0.62 -0.57
CA LEU A 197 -6.47 -0.44 -0.34
C LEU A 197 -7.18 -1.71 0.14
N THR A 198 -6.59 -2.89 -0.05
CA THR A 198 -7.23 -4.19 0.24
C THR A 198 -6.34 -5.18 0.96
N GLY A 199 -5.02 -5.00 0.89
CA GLY A 199 -4.00 -5.87 1.47
C GLY A 199 -3.64 -5.55 2.91
N THR A 200 -2.53 -6.10 3.35
CA THR A 200 -1.93 -5.81 4.66
C THR A 200 -1.32 -4.40 4.63
N PRO A 201 -1.67 -3.52 5.58
CA PRO A 201 -1.05 -2.21 5.66
C PRO A 201 0.48 -2.32 5.81
N GLY A 202 1.23 -1.46 5.11
CA GLY A 202 2.69 -1.42 5.18
C GLY A 202 3.41 -2.42 4.26
N GLU A 203 2.68 -3.28 3.56
CA GLU A 203 3.26 -4.22 2.60
C GLU A 203 3.68 -3.50 1.31
N VAL A 204 4.93 -3.68 0.89
CA VAL A 204 5.48 -3.14 -0.35
C VAL A 204 5.48 -4.22 -1.42
N ILE A 205 4.91 -3.93 -2.59
CA ILE A 205 4.88 -4.85 -3.73
C ILE A 205 6.10 -4.59 -4.62
N GLU A 206 7.12 -5.42 -4.50
CA GLU A 206 8.37 -5.31 -5.25
C GLU A 206 8.39 -6.11 -6.55
N ARG A 207 7.51 -7.10 -6.67
CA ARG A 207 7.45 -8.02 -7.80
C ARG A 207 6.08 -8.00 -8.46
N ALA A 208 6.04 -8.35 -9.72
CA ALA A 208 4.82 -8.49 -10.50
C ALA A 208 3.79 -9.39 -9.76
N PRO A 209 2.60 -8.89 -9.40
CA PRO A 209 1.58 -9.68 -8.74
C PRO A 209 1.02 -10.76 -9.69
N PHE A 210 0.58 -11.88 -9.11
CA PHE A 210 -0.15 -12.93 -9.81
C PHE A 210 -1.56 -13.04 -9.24
N ILE A 211 -2.55 -12.73 -10.03
CA ILE A 211 -3.96 -12.76 -9.64
C ILE A 211 -4.69 -13.78 -10.52
N ALA A 212 -5.27 -14.78 -9.89
CA ALA A 212 -6.00 -15.85 -10.55
C ALA A 212 -7.42 -15.96 -9.92
N PRO A 213 -8.38 -15.14 -10.37
CA PRO A 213 -9.74 -15.25 -9.88
C PRO A 213 -10.37 -16.57 -10.32
N HIS A 214 -11.24 -17.12 -9.48
CA HIS A 214 -12.00 -18.32 -9.83
C HIS A 214 -12.94 -18.05 -11.02
N ALA A 215 -13.23 -19.06 -11.87
CA ALA A 215 -14.13 -18.91 -13.03
C ALA A 215 -15.52 -18.36 -12.65
N SER A 216 -16.02 -18.69 -11.46
CA SER A 216 -17.30 -18.18 -10.93
C SER A 216 -17.21 -16.81 -10.24
N VAL A 217 -16.12 -16.06 -10.45
CA VAL A 217 -15.93 -14.73 -9.83
C VAL A 217 -17.04 -13.77 -10.24
N THR A 218 -17.59 -13.01 -9.28
CA THR A 218 -18.59 -11.99 -9.60
C THR A 218 -17.95 -10.84 -10.38
N ARG A 219 -18.76 -10.15 -11.20
CA ARG A 219 -18.30 -8.97 -11.94
C ARG A 219 -17.70 -7.90 -11.01
N ALA A 220 -18.27 -7.71 -9.82
CA ALA A 220 -17.74 -6.76 -8.83
C ALA A 220 -16.38 -7.18 -8.26
N ALA A 221 -16.17 -8.48 -8.01
CA ALA A 221 -14.88 -8.98 -7.55
C ALA A 221 -13.83 -8.98 -8.67
N LEU A 222 -14.24 -9.11 -9.94
CA LEU A 222 -13.32 -9.05 -11.08
C LEU A 222 -12.92 -7.61 -11.41
N LEU A 223 -13.89 -6.71 -11.58
CA LEU A 223 -13.65 -5.32 -12.05
C LEU A 223 -13.50 -4.31 -10.92
N GLY A 224 -13.88 -4.68 -9.72
CA GLY A 224 -13.95 -3.76 -8.59
C GLY A 224 -15.34 -3.15 -8.42
N GLY A 225 -15.55 -2.50 -7.28
CA GLY A 225 -16.80 -1.87 -6.88
C GLY A 225 -17.27 -2.37 -5.52
N GLY A 226 -18.57 -2.26 -5.28
CA GLY A 226 -19.22 -2.63 -4.01
C GLY A 226 -20.19 -1.55 -3.55
N SER A 227 -21.15 -1.93 -2.70
CA SER A 227 -22.07 -0.98 -2.06
C SER A 227 -21.37 -0.33 -0.88
N GLY A 228 -21.20 1.00 -0.94
CA GLY A 228 -20.56 1.79 0.12
C GLY A 228 -19.13 2.20 -0.24
N HIS A 229 -18.11 1.43 0.14
CA HIS A 229 -16.71 1.70 -0.19
C HIS A 229 -16.25 0.82 -1.35
N PRO A 230 -16.05 1.38 -2.56
CA PRO A 230 -15.53 0.62 -3.68
C PRO A 230 -14.15 0.02 -3.36
N ARG A 231 -13.95 -1.24 -3.73
CA ARG A 231 -12.65 -1.93 -3.58
C ARG A 231 -12.08 -2.29 -4.94
N PRO A 232 -10.76 -2.28 -5.11
CA PRO A 232 -10.11 -2.80 -6.30
C PRO A 232 -10.54 -4.25 -6.56
N GLY A 233 -10.84 -4.58 -7.81
CA GLY A 233 -11.09 -5.94 -8.25
C GLY A 233 -9.81 -6.64 -8.72
N ALA A 234 -9.95 -7.91 -9.13
CA ALA A 234 -8.83 -8.74 -9.59
C ALA A 234 -8.04 -8.09 -10.73
N VAL A 235 -8.73 -7.40 -11.66
CA VAL A 235 -8.10 -6.67 -12.78
C VAL A 235 -7.18 -5.57 -12.26
N SER A 236 -7.63 -4.78 -11.30
CA SER A 236 -6.82 -3.71 -10.69
C SER A 236 -5.66 -4.27 -9.87
N LEU A 237 -5.90 -5.35 -9.11
CA LEU A 237 -4.87 -5.99 -8.29
C LEU A 237 -3.78 -6.68 -9.14
N ALA A 238 -4.08 -7.03 -10.40
CA ALA A 238 -3.11 -7.57 -11.35
C ALA A 238 -2.29 -6.49 -12.09
N HIS A 239 -2.45 -5.22 -11.73
CA HIS A 239 -1.73 -4.10 -12.35
C HIS A 239 -0.22 -4.33 -12.28
N ASN A 240 0.49 -4.08 -13.39
CA ASN A 240 1.92 -4.36 -13.56
C ASN A 240 2.32 -5.84 -13.33
N GLY A 241 1.36 -6.77 -13.45
CA GLY A 241 1.58 -8.18 -13.18
C GLY A 241 0.81 -9.09 -14.14
N VAL A 242 0.37 -10.23 -13.62
CA VAL A 242 -0.31 -11.27 -14.39
C VAL A 242 -1.73 -11.45 -13.86
N LEU A 243 -2.72 -11.23 -14.73
CA LEU A 243 -4.09 -11.68 -14.53
C LEU A 243 -4.26 -13.01 -15.27
N PHE A 244 -4.40 -14.09 -14.52
CA PHE A 244 -4.67 -15.41 -15.10
C PHE A 244 -6.17 -15.69 -15.05
N LEU A 245 -6.76 -15.82 -16.23
CA LEU A 245 -8.17 -16.22 -16.38
C LEU A 245 -8.20 -17.65 -16.88
N ASP A 246 -8.62 -18.57 -16.03
CA ASP A 246 -8.86 -19.96 -16.42
C ASP A 246 -10.28 -20.10 -16.93
N GLU A 247 -10.50 -21.02 -17.88
CA GLU A 247 -11.81 -21.33 -18.46
C GLU A 247 -12.56 -20.08 -18.99
N VAL A 248 -11.84 -19.24 -19.77
CA VAL A 248 -12.37 -17.95 -20.28
C VAL A 248 -13.64 -18.09 -21.11
N SER A 249 -13.97 -19.30 -21.58
CA SER A 249 -15.17 -19.59 -22.37
C SER A 249 -16.46 -19.75 -21.52
N GLU A 250 -16.33 -19.85 -20.21
CA GLU A 250 -17.44 -20.03 -19.28
C GLU A 250 -17.70 -18.75 -18.46
#